data_3be1888cc2dadae3f39783c0ebf59e45
#
_entry.id   3be1888cc2dadae3f39783c0ebf59e45
#
_cell.length_a   1.000
_cell.length_b   1.000
_cell.length_c   1.000
_cell.angle_alpha   90.00
_cell.angle_beta   90.00
_cell.angle_gamma   90.00
#
_symmetry.space_group_name_H-M   'P 1'
#
loop_
_entity.id
_entity.type
_entity.pdbx_description
1 polymer ?
#
loop_
_entity_poly.entity_id
_entity_poly.type
_entity_poly.pdbx_seq_one_letter_code
_entity_poly.pdbx_strand_id
1 'polypeptide(L)'
;MGDVAAKLKVMPQNPEIDLDDLEDRLEAALPEGAEIRGFQRDDVAFGLVALLPTVVVPDDAGGTEAVEEAFSEVEGVESIAVESVGRV
;
A
#
# COMPACT_ATOMS: atom_id res chain seq x y z
N MET A 1 -3.61 17.32 14.80
CA MET A 1 -2.54 16.47 15.24
C MET A 1 -3.02 15.11 15.50
N GLY A 2 -2.65 14.21 14.76
CA GLY A 2 -2.98 12.82 14.88
C GLY A 2 -2.56 12.17 13.60
N ASP A 3 -2.46 10.87 13.65
CA ASP A 3 -2.10 10.10 12.49
C ASP A 3 -3.28 9.24 12.07
N VAL A 4 -3.30 8.91 10.81
CA VAL A 4 -4.30 8.01 10.24
C VAL A 4 -3.57 6.76 9.79
N ALA A 5 -4.05 5.61 10.22
CA ALA A 5 -3.55 4.32 9.78
C ALA A 5 -4.53 3.73 8.78
N ALA A 6 -4.02 3.29 7.66
CA ALA A 6 -4.83 2.69 6.61
C ALA A 6 -4.22 1.37 6.19
N LYS A 7 -5.07 0.37 6.01
CA LYS A 7 -4.66 -0.89 5.40
C LYS A 7 -5.10 -0.85 3.94
N LEU A 8 -4.15 -0.96 3.05
CA LEU A 8 -4.41 -0.94 1.62
C LEU A 8 -4.28 -2.35 1.06
N LYS A 9 -4.96 -2.60 -0.04
CA LYS A 9 -4.82 -3.86 -0.77
C LYS A 9 -4.20 -3.54 -2.10
N VAL A 10 -2.98 -4.04 -2.31
CA VAL A 10 -2.22 -3.81 -3.54
C VAL A 10 -2.23 -5.11 -4.34
N MET A 11 -2.83 -5.06 -5.52
CA MET A 11 -2.88 -6.21 -6.41
C MET A 11 -1.71 -6.14 -7.38
N PRO A 12 -0.90 -7.21 -7.48
CA PRO A 12 0.15 -7.26 -8.51
C PRO A 12 -0.46 -7.49 -9.89
N GLN A 13 0.29 -7.13 -10.91
CA GLN A 13 -0.17 -7.29 -12.30
C GLN A 13 -0.24 -8.74 -12.75
N ASN A 14 0.58 -9.60 -12.16
CA ASN A 14 0.57 -11.03 -12.48
C ASN A 14 1.18 -11.81 -11.33
N PRO A 15 0.97 -13.15 -11.29
CA PRO A 15 1.44 -13.96 -10.16
C PRO A 15 2.95 -14.17 -10.11
N GLU A 16 3.68 -13.80 -11.17
CA GLU A 16 5.12 -13.99 -11.23
C GLU A 16 5.91 -12.82 -10.66
N ILE A 17 5.25 -11.71 -10.32
CA ILE A 17 5.92 -10.56 -9.75
C ILE A 17 6.52 -10.94 -8.39
N ASP A 18 7.79 -10.56 -8.21
CA ASP A 18 8.48 -10.76 -6.93
C ASP A 18 7.88 -9.81 -5.89
N LEU A 19 7.20 -10.37 -4.91
CA LEU A 19 6.50 -9.56 -3.90
C LEU A 19 7.48 -8.83 -2.99
N ASP A 20 8.64 -9.41 -2.71
CA ASP A 20 9.64 -8.71 -1.91
C ASP A 20 10.13 -7.46 -2.63
N ASP A 21 10.35 -7.56 -3.92
CA ASP A 21 10.75 -6.43 -4.74
C ASP A 21 9.63 -5.39 -4.83
N LEU A 22 8.40 -5.85 -4.95
CA LEU A 22 7.24 -4.95 -4.99
C LEU A 22 7.10 -4.20 -3.67
N GLU A 23 7.31 -4.87 -2.54
CA GLU A 23 7.29 -4.20 -1.23
C GLU A 23 8.33 -3.09 -1.18
N ASP A 24 9.55 -3.36 -1.66
CA ASP A 24 10.61 -2.36 -1.69
C ASP A 24 10.24 -1.17 -2.55
N ARG A 25 9.61 -1.43 -3.69
CA ARG A 25 9.15 -0.36 -4.60
C ARG A 25 8.07 0.50 -3.96
N LEU A 26 7.16 -0.12 -3.22
CA LEU A 26 6.11 0.62 -2.52
C LEU A 26 6.71 1.50 -1.44
N GLU A 27 7.67 0.99 -0.68
CA GLU A 27 8.34 1.80 0.33
C GLU A 27 9.06 3.00 -0.30
N ALA A 28 9.71 2.77 -1.43
CA ALA A 28 10.43 3.84 -2.13
C ALA A 28 9.49 4.89 -2.70
N ALA A 29 8.24 4.53 -2.96
CA ALA A 29 7.24 5.43 -3.53
C ALA A 29 6.47 6.24 -2.48
N LEU A 30 6.67 5.96 -1.20
CA LEU A 30 5.92 6.64 -0.16
C LEU A 30 6.08 8.15 -0.23
N PRO A 31 4.99 8.91 -0.11
CA PRO A 31 5.08 10.36 0.01
C PRO A 31 5.77 10.76 1.30
N GLU A 32 6.29 11.97 1.32
CA GLU A 32 6.90 12.51 2.51
C GLU A 32 5.91 12.50 3.67
N GLY A 33 6.34 12.06 4.82
CA GLY A 33 5.52 11.98 6.01
C GLY A 33 4.78 10.68 6.19
N ALA A 34 4.66 9.86 5.14
CA ALA A 34 4.01 8.58 5.23
C ALA A 34 4.99 7.49 5.65
N GLU A 35 4.47 6.47 6.31
CA GLU A 35 5.30 5.40 6.86
C GLU A 35 4.55 4.07 6.70
N ILE A 36 5.27 3.03 6.32
CA ILE A 36 4.69 1.67 6.28
C ILE A 36 5.08 0.97 7.57
N ARG A 37 4.09 0.48 8.30
CA ARG A 37 4.30 -0.25 9.55
C ARG A 37 4.54 -1.73 9.33
N GLY A 38 4.08 -2.27 8.22
CA GLY A 38 4.29 -3.66 7.89
C GLY A 38 3.49 -4.06 6.68
N PHE A 39 3.76 -5.26 6.19
CA PHE A 39 3.04 -5.84 5.07
C PHE A 39 2.45 -7.17 5.50
N GLN A 40 1.24 -7.44 5.04
CA GLN A 40 0.66 -8.76 5.10
C GLN A 40 0.41 -9.23 3.68
N ARG A 41 0.17 -10.51 3.50
CA ARG A 41 -0.11 -11.08 2.19
C ARG A 41 -1.41 -11.86 2.27
N ASP A 42 -2.20 -11.76 1.22
CA ASP A 42 -3.49 -12.42 1.16
C ASP A 42 -3.62 -13.15 -0.18
N ASP A 43 -3.85 -14.45 -0.13
CA ASP A 43 -4.06 -15.23 -1.35
C ASP A 43 -5.40 -14.82 -1.97
N VAL A 44 -5.35 -14.46 -3.23
CA VAL A 44 -6.54 -14.11 -3.97
C VAL A 44 -6.86 -15.28 -4.90
N ALA A 45 -7.27 -15.02 -6.12
CA ALA A 45 -7.59 -16.09 -7.07
C ALA A 45 -6.46 -16.25 -8.08
N PHE A 46 -6.39 -17.42 -8.70
CA PHE A 46 -5.49 -17.69 -9.83
C PHE A 46 -4.00 -17.49 -9.51
N GLY A 47 -3.60 -17.80 -8.29
CA GLY A 47 -2.21 -17.69 -7.89
C GLY A 47 -1.74 -16.28 -7.56
N LEU A 48 -2.63 -15.31 -7.63
CA LEU A 48 -2.30 -13.95 -7.25
C LEU A 48 -2.30 -13.80 -5.73
N VAL A 49 -1.32 -13.07 -5.23
CA VAL A 49 -1.22 -12.75 -3.81
C VAL A 49 -1.21 -11.23 -3.68
N ALA A 50 -2.18 -10.70 -2.95
CA ALA A 50 -2.25 -9.26 -2.69
C ALA A 50 -1.32 -8.90 -1.55
N LEU A 51 -0.71 -7.72 -1.63
CA LEU A 51 0.04 -7.14 -0.52
C LEU A 51 -0.89 -6.23 0.27
N LEU A 52 -0.78 -6.31 1.59
CA LEU A 52 -1.61 -5.52 2.48
C LEU A 52 -0.71 -4.64 3.36
N PRO A 53 -0.19 -3.53 2.82
CA PRO A 53 0.60 -2.63 3.66
C PRO A 53 -0.29 -1.86 4.63
N THR A 54 0.21 -1.69 5.85
CA THR A 54 -0.39 -0.79 6.82
C THR A 54 0.40 0.50 6.77
N VAL A 55 -0.24 1.57 6.35
CA VAL A 55 0.42 2.86 6.14
C VAL A 55 -0.10 3.85 7.17
N VAL A 56 0.81 4.61 7.75
CA VAL A 56 0.48 5.67 8.69
C VAL A 56 0.85 7.00 8.04
N VAL A 57 -0.11 7.91 7.99
CA VAL A 57 0.10 9.24 7.42
C VAL A 57 -0.37 10.29 8.41
N PRO A 58 0.24 11.49 8.41
CA PRO A 58 -0.30 12.59 9.20
C PRO A 58 -1.68 12.99 8.71
N ASP A 59 -2.55 13.30 9.66
CA ASP A 59 -3.93 13.66 9.36
C ASP A 59 -4.02 14.92 8.47
N ASP A 60 -3.05 15.79 8.58
CA ASP A 60 -3.03 17.06 7.86
C ASP A 60 -2.28 17.01 6.53
N ALA A 61 -1.84 15.84 6.10
CA ALA A 61 -1.05 15.68 4.87
C ALA A 61 -1.88 15.14 3.70
N GLY A 62 -3.20 15.33 3.71
CA GLY A 62 -4.05 14.87 2.62
C GLY A 62 -4.52 13.43 2.78
N GLY A 63 -4.26 12.82 3.93
CA GLY A 63 -4.74 11.48 4.22
C GLY A 63 -4.11 10.43 3.34
N THR A 64 -4.88 9.41 3.01
CA THR A 64 -4.37 8.26 2.26
C THR A 64 -4.35 8.46 0.76
N GLU A 65 -4.96 9.52 0.24
CA GLU A 65 -5.05 9.72 -1.20
C GLU A 65 -3.69 9.86 -1.86
N ALA A 66 -2.76 10.57 -1.22
CA ALA A 66 -1.41 10.73 -1.76
C ALA A 66 -0.68 9.38 -1.83
N VAL A 67 -0.90 8.53 -0.83
CA VAL A 67 -0.30 7.18 -0.82
C VAL A 67 -0.92 6.32 -1.91
N GLU A 68 -2.23 6.35 -2.06
CA GLU A 68 -2.92 5.58 -3.11
C GLU A 68 -2.42 5.98 -4.49
N GLU A 69 -2.30 7.27 -4.73
CA GLU A 69 -1.83 7.77 -6.00
C GLU A 69 -0.37 7.36 -6.26
N ALA A 70 0.49 7.50 -5.25
CA ALA A 70 1.88 7.12 -5.38
C ALA A 70 2.03 5.63 -5.65
N PHE A 71 1.28 4.80 -4.95
CA PHE A 71 1.35 3.35 -5.12
C PHE A 71 0.80 2.92 -6.48
N SER A 72 -0.22 3.61 -6.98
CA SER A 72 -0.81 3.26 -8.28
C SER A 72 0.15 3.48 -9.42
N GLU A 73 1.17 4.30 -9.23
CA GLU A 73 2.18 4.57 -10.24
C GLU A 73 3.37 3.62 -10.17
N VAL A 74 3.43 2.77 -9.16
CA VAL A 74 4.52 1.81 -9.00
C VAL A 74 4.40 0.73 -10.06
N GLU A 75 5.51 0.45 -10.75
CA GLU A 75 5.54 -0.61 -11.74
C GLU A 75 5.29 -1.96 -11.08
N GLY A 76 4.40 -2.74 -11.64
CA GLY A 76 4.00 -4.03 -11.11
C GLY A 76 2.69 -4.01 -10.35
N VAL A 77 2.14 -2.83 -10.08
CA VAL A 77 0.86 -2.68 -9.38
C VAL A 77 -0.28 -2.63 -10.40
N GLU A 78 -1.24 -3.53 -10.26
CA GLU A 78 -2.44 -3.54 -11.09
C GLU A 78 -3.51 -2.61 -10.54
N SER A 79 -3.76 -2.70 -9.23
CA SER A 79 -4.77 -1.87 -8.61
C SER A 79 -4.50 -1.69 -7.12
N ILE A 80 -5.08 -0.63 -6.58
CA ILE A 80 -4.99 -0.28 -5.16
C ILE A 80 -6.41 -0.10 -4.64
N ALA A 81 -6.68 -0.67 -3.48
CA ALA A 81 -7.94 -0.45 -2.78
C ALA A 81 -7.66 -0.17 -1.31
N VAL A 82 -8.51 0.62 -0.68
CA VAL A 82 -8.42 0.86 0.76
C VAL A 82 -9.29 -0.16 1.46
N GLU A 83 -8.69 -0.98 2.32
CA GLU A 83 -9.42 -1.99 3.07
C GLU A 83 -9.98 -1.44 4.36
N SER A 84 -9.21 -0.65 5.07
CA SER A 84 -9.67 -0.01 6.29
C SER A 84 -8.87 1.24 6.57
N VAL A 85 -9.49 2.18 7.29
CA VAL A 85 -8.87 3.42 7.71
C VAL A 85 -9.30 3.68 9.15
N GLY A 86 -8.35 4.07 9.97
CA GLY A 86 -8.64 4.42 11.35
C GLY A 86 -7.63 5.41 11.87
N ARG A 87 -7.95 6.03 12.97
CA ARG A 87 -7.02 6.95 13.63
C ARG A 87 -6.15 6.20 14.62
N VAL A 88 -4.94 6.65 14.77
CA VAL A 88 -4.00 6.07 15.73
C VAL A 88 -3.84 7.00 16.91
#